data_35a300e4875a5d400edb0b0694b6b1c9
#
_entry.id   35a300e4875a5d400edb0b0694b6b1c9
#
_cell.length_a   1.000
_cell.length_b   1.000
_cell.length_c   1.000
_cell.angle_alpha   90.00
_cell.angle_beta   90.00
_cell.angle_gamma   90.00
#
_symmetry.space_group_name_H-M   'P 1'
#
loop_
_entity.id
_entity.type
_entity.pdbx_description
1 polymer ?
#
loop_
_entity_poly.entity_id
_entity_poly.type
_entity_poly.pdbx_seq_one_letter_code
_entity_poly.pdbx_strand_id
1 'polypeptide(L)'
;ETCISQTLVSWKKIFDDKMTSFKDEKYFANQFIEVNRTPFAIINSLFYGLPESHIRRHEVDVLLDWTNEPLSENQANLCVLQGNAGVGKSVVIKDFIEELDKQKVKTLCIKADSLNLMSEDIKLDKLVGYIQYLKADQRLLVVVIDQIDALSQYLSNDRDKINLFVTLLSNLKEYKDIRIVVSCRKYDLEYDNKLQSLCHNAKQIELGYLSEEEVRKTVNML
;
A
#
# COMPACT_ATOMS: atom_id res chain seq x y z
N GLU A 1 7.96 -49.64 18.89
CA GLU A 1 6.88 -48.72 19.43
C GLU A 1 7.40 -47.31 19.72
N THR A 2 8.63 -47.10 20.18
CA THR A 2 9.22 -45.80 20.51
C THR A 2 9.42 -44.88 19.29
N CYS A 3 9.82 -45.42 18.14
CA CYS A 3 10.08 -44.62 16.94
C CYS A 3 8.80 -44.01 16.32
N ILE A 4 7.73 -44.78 16.28
CA ILE A 4 6.42 -44.29 15.76
C ILE A 4 5.85 -43.20 16.65
N SER A 5 5.97 -43.33 17.96
CA SER A 5 5.51 -42.34 18.92
C SER A 5 6.24 -41.01 18.78
N GLN A 6 7.59 -41.03 18.60
CA GLN A 6 8.39 -39.83 18.37
C GLN A 6 8.04 -39.14 17.04
N THR A 7 7.79 -39.91 15.99
CA THR A 7 7.40 -39.41 14.69
C THR A 7 6.04 -38.70 14.78
N LEU A 8 5.06 -39.30 15.46
CA LEU A 8 3.73 -38.70 15.65
C LEU A 8 3.78 -37.41 16.45
N VAL A 9 4.61 -37.32 17.47
CA VAL A 9 4.81 -36.10 18.27
C VAL A 9 5.41 -34.98 17.40
N SER A 10 6.42 -35.30 16.57
CA SER A 10 7.03 -34.31 15.67
C SER A 10 6.06 -33.83 14.60
N TRP A 11 5.24 -34.71 14.00
CA TRP A 11 4.20 -34.34 13.06
C TRP A 11 3.12 -33.46 13.70
N LYS A 12 2.69 -33.77 14.91
CA LYS A 12 1.72 -32.96 15.63
C LYS A 12 2.27 -31.56 15.89
N LYS A 13 3.51 -31.43 16.32
CA LYS A 13 4.14 -30.13 16.52
C LYS A 13 4.20 -29.29 15.24
N ILE A 14 4.63 -29.91 14.11
CA ILE A 14 4.67 -29.24 12.80
C ILE A 14 3.26 -28.78 12.39
N PHE A 15 2.24 -29.61 12.65
CA PHE A 15 0.86 -29.27 12.33
C PHE A 15 0.35 -28.13 13.20
N ASP A 16 0.60 -28.17 14.51
CA ASP A 16 0.19 -27.14 15.45
C ASP A 16 0.88 -25.80 15.15
N ASP A 17 2.17 -25.82 14.81
CA ASP A 17 2.95 -24.64 14.39
C ASP A 17 2.37 -24.02 13.10
N LYS A 18 2.05 -24.85 12.09
CA LYS A 18 1.41 -24.38 10.86
C LYS A 18 -0.02 -23.86 11.09
N MET A 19 -0.80 -24.51 11.95
CA MET A 19 -2.15 -24.04 12.28
C MET A 19 -2.15 -22.74 13.08
N THR A 20 -1.17 -22.53 13.93
CA THR A 20 -0.99 -21.25 14.65
C THR A 20 -0.60 -20.14 13.68
N SER A 21 0.35 -20.40 12.78
CA SER A 21 0.74 -19.48 11.70
C SER A 21 -0.47 -19.10 10.83
N PHE A 22 -1.26 -20.07 10.42
CA PHE A 22 -2.46 -19.83 9.60
C PHE A 22 -3.55 -19.00 10.33
N LYS A 23 -3.74 -19.20 11.63
CA LYS A 23 -4.62 -18.37 12.45
C LYS A 23 -4.13 -16.93 12.58
N ASP A 24 -2.82 -16.75 12.77
CA ASP A 24 -2.19 -15.45 12.83
C ASP A 24 -2.33 -14.70 11.48
N GLU A 25 -2.14 -15.39 10.35
CA GLU A 25 -2.31 -14.83 9.00
C GLU A 25 -3.74 -14.35 8.74
N LYS A 26 -4.75 -15.15 9.10
CA LYS A 26 -6.16 -14.78 8.96
C LYS A 26 -6.54 -13.60 9.87
N TYR A 27 -6.02 -13.56 11.08
CA TYR A 27 -6.22 -12.45 12.01
C TYR A 27 -5.63 -11.15 11.44
N PHE A 28 -4.40 -11.19 10.92
CA PHE A 28 -3.75 -10.08 10.25
C PHE A 28 -4.52 -9.61 9.02
N ALA A 29 -4.98 -10.55 8.18
CA ALA A 29 -5.77 -10.23 7.01
C ALA A 29 -7.02 -9.42 7.38
N ASN A 30 -7.75 -9.83 8.41
CA ASN A 30 -8.94 -9.15 8.85
C ASN A 30 -8.64 -7.76 9.45
N GLN A 31 -7.60 -7.64 10.27
CA GLN A 31 -7.20 -6.34 10.83
C GLN A 31 -6.71 -5.38 9.74
N PHE A 32 -5.94 -5.86 8.77
CA PHE A 32 -5.50 -5.06 7.64
C PHE A 32 -6.65 -4.57 6.76
N ILE A 33 -7.65 -5.41 6.50
CA ILE A 33 -8.86 -5.04 5.77
C ILE A 33 -9.61 -3.95 6.52
N GLU A 34 -9.70 -4.02 7.83
CA GLU A 34 -10.43 -3.07 8.67
C GLU A 34 -9.71 -1.71 8.74
N VAL A 35 -8.39 -1.71 8.93
CA VAL A 35 -7.55 -0.49 8.90
C VAL A 35 -7.63 0.20 7.54
N ASN A 36 -7.70 -0.55 6.44
CA ASN A 36 -7.76 0.00 5.09
C ASN A 36 -9.16 0.51 4.69
N ARG A 37 -10.23 0.00 5.28
CA ARG A 37 -11.60 0.47 5.00
C ARG A 37 -11.86 1.89 5.48
N THR A 38 -11.33 2.27 6.64
CA THR A 38 -11.66 3.55 7.27
C THR A 38 -11.24 4.77 6.44
N PRO A 39 -10.02 4.88 5.89
CA PRO A 39 -9.61 6.01 5.06
C PRO A 39 -10.47 6.16 3.80
N PHE A 40 -10.77 5.06 3.14
CA PHE A 40 -11.58 5.08 1.91
C PHE A 40 -13.06 5.32 2.20
N ALA A 41 -13.58 4.87 3.35
CA ALA A 41 -14.93 5.18 3.80
C ALA A 41 -15.13 6.69 4.01
N ILE A 42 -14.14 7.40 4.55
CA ILE A 42 -14.18 8.85 4.71
C ILE A 42 -14.23 9.54 3.34
N ILE A 43 -13.35 9.14 2.40
CA ILE A 43 -13.34 9.71 1.05
C ILE A 43 -14.67 9.43 0.35
N ASN A 44 -15.19 8.20 0.44
CA ASN A 44 -16.49 7.84 -0.12
C ASN A 44 -17.64 8.66 0.47
N SER A 45 -17.58 8.98 1.77
CA SER A 45 -18.62 9.81 2.42
C SER A 45 -18.67 11.25 1.91
N LEU A 46 -17.53 11.79 1.46
CA LEU A 46 -17.46 13.13 0.87
C LEU A 46 -18.20 13.22 -0.48
N PHE A 47 -18.29 12.10 -1.19
CA PHE A 47 -18.97 12.01 -2.49
C PHE A 47 -20.33 11.29 -2.40
N TYR A 48 -20.83 11.04 -1.18
CA TYR A 48 -22.11 10.35 -0.99
C TYR A 48 -23.26 11.13 -1.61
N GLY A 49 -23.97 10.49 -2.53
CA GLY A 49 -25.07 11.11 -3.26
C GLY A 49 -24.68 11.99 -4.46
N LEU A 50 -23.37 12.17 -4.70
CA LEU A 50 -22.83 12.93 -5.83
C LEU A 50 -21.75 12.14 -6.59
N PRO A 51 -22.00 10.89 -7.00
CA PRO A 51 -20.95 10.06 -7.62
C PRO A 51 -20.43 10.65 -8.94
N GLU A 52 -21.25 11.44 -9.65
CA GLU A 52 -20.88 12.07 -10.93
C GLU A 52 -20.10 13.38 -10.74
N SER A 53 -20.05 13.94 -9.54
CA SER A 53 -19.23 15.12 -9.23
C SER A 53 -17.75 14.81 -9.10
N HIS A 54 -17.40 13.52 -9.14
CA HIS A 54 -16.04 13.05 -9.03
C HIS A 54 -15.32 13.08 -10.39
N ILE A 55 -14.25 13.86 -10.49
CA ILE A 55 -13.41 13.90 -11.67
C ILE A 55 -12.35 12.82 -11.56
N ARG A 56 -12.44 11.82 -12.43
CA ARG A 56 -11.38 10.83 -12.58
C ARG A 56 -10.14 11.50 -13.19
N ARG A 57 -9.04 11.38 -12.50
CA ARG A 57 -7.76 11.95 -12.92
C ARG A 57 -7.03 11.03 -13.89
N HIS A 58 -6.36 11.64 -14.87
CA HIS A 58 -5.53 10.93 -15.85
C HIS A 58 -4.42 10.09 -15.20
N GLU A 59 -3.90 10.53 -14.06
CA GLU A 59 -2.84 9.83 -13.33
C GLU A 59 -3.25 8.43 -12.86
N VAL A 60 -4.55 8.14 -12.77
CA VAL A 60 -5.08 6.78 -12.53
C VAL A 60 -4.70 5.86 -13.68
N ASP A 61 -4.88 6.31 -14.94
CA ASP A 61 -4.56 5.52 -16.12
C ASP A 61 -3.03 5.31 -16.22
N VAL A 62 -2.24 6.35 -15.93
CA VAL A 62 -0.77 6.24 -15.88
C VAL A 62 -0.30 5.21 -14.85
N LEU A 63 -0.95 5.15 -13.68
CA LEU A 63 -0.66 4.15 -12.65
C LEU A 63 -1.03 2.73 -13.12
N LEU A 64 -2.20 2.58 -13.76
CA LEU A 64 -2.66 1.29 -14.29
C LEU A 64 -1.72 0.77 -15.39
N ASP A 65 -1.35 1.63 -16.33
CA ASP A 65 -0.43 1.29 -17.42
C ASP A 65 0.92 0.82 -16.84
N TRP A 66 1.50 1.61 -15.93
CA TRP A 66 2.75 1.23 -15.27
C TRP A 66 2.63 -0.08 -14.48
N THR A 67 1.49 -0.34 -13.85
CA THR A 67 1.26 -1.57 -13.08
C THR A 67 1.24 -2.80 -13.98
N ASN A 68 0.68 -2.66 -15.18
CA ASN A 68 0.52 -3.74 -16.15
C ASN A 68 1.75 -3.94 -17.06
N GLU A 69 2.63 -2.95 -17.16
CA GLU A 69 3.87 -3.07 -17.93
C GLU A 69 4.83 -4.09 -17.33
N PRO A 70 5.46 -4.96 -18.14
CA PRO A 70 6.51 -5.83 -17.65
C PRO A 70 7.73 -5.01 -17.21
N LEU A 71 8.23 -5.26 -15.99
CA LEU A 71 9.45 -4.60 -15.53
C LEU A 71 10.67 -5.12 -16.27
N SER A 72 11.49 -4.21 -16.80
CA SER A 72 12.84 -4.53 -17.25
C SER A 72 13.75 -4.92 -16.07
N GLU A 73 14.91 -5.52 -16.35
CA GLU A 73 15.82 -6.00 -15.29
C GLU A 73 16.27 -4.91 -14.31
N ASN A 74 16.44 -3.69 -14.82
CA ASN A 74 16.92 -2.55 -14.04
C ASN A 74 15.80 -1.58 -13.59
N GLN A 75 14.54 -1.91 -13.87
CA GLN A 75 13.41 -1.04 -13.52
C GLN A 75 12.93 -1.33 -12.10
N ALA A 76 12.80 -0.28 -11.30
CA ALA A 76 12.23 -0.40 -9.97
C ALA A 76 10.74 -0.76 -10.03
N ASN A 77 10.31 -1.65 -9.13
CA ASN A 77 8.91 -2.00 -8.94
C ASN A 77 8.15 -0.99 -8.05
N LEU A 78 8.74 0.19 -7.82
CA LEU A 78 8.23 1.28 -7.00
C LEU A 78 7.83 2.47 -7.86
N CYS A 79 6.62 2.98 -7.64
CA CYS A 79 6.10 4.22 -8.20
C CYS A 79 5.76 5.20 -7.07
N VAL A 80 6.10 6.47 -7.25
CA VAL A 80 5.79 7.55 -6.32
C VAL A 80 4.77 8.49 -6.95
N LEU A 81 3.59 8.58 -6.35
CA LEU A 81 2.59 9.59 -6.66
C LEU A 81 2.85 10.81 -5.77
N GLN A 82 3.49 11.82 -6.34
CA GLN A 82 3.84 13.05 -5.61
C GLN A 82 2.92 14.21 -5.97
N GLY A 83 2.80 15.18 -5.09
CA GLY A 83 2.03 16.42 -5.35
C GLY A 83 1.82 17.21 -4.06
N ASN A 84 1.37 18.44 -4.19
CA ASN A 84 1.12 19.31 -3.05
C ASN A 84 0.05 18.74 -2.09
N ALA A 85 -0.03 19.32 -0.89
CA ALA A 85 -1.13 18.98 0.02
C ALA A 85 -2.49 19.36 -0.61
N GLY A 86 -3.49 18.51 -0.46
CA GLY A 86 -4.85 18.78 -0.93
C GLY A 86 -5.13 18.59 -2.43
N VAL A 87 -4.14 18.21 -3.26
CA VAL A 87 -4.35 18.01 -4.71
C VAL A 87 -5.14 16.76 -5.08
N GLY A 88 -5.50 15.90 -4.11
CA GLY A 88 -6.34 14.73 -4.35
C GLY A 88 -5.57 13.41 -4.51
N LYS A 89 -4.32 13.29 -4.01
CA LYS A 89 -3.53 12.04 -4.09
C LYS A 89 -4.30 10.81 -3.59
N SER A 90 -4.93 10.90 -2.41
CA SER A 90 -5.71 9.79 -1.85
C SER A 90 -6.95 9.45 -2.68
N VAL A 91 -7.52 10.42 -3.40
CA VAL A 91 -8.63 10.18 -4.35
C VAL A 91 -8.13 9.39 -5.56
N VAL A 92 -6.99 9.79 -6.13
CA VAL A 92 -6.34 9.03 -7.24
C VAL A 92 -6.01 7.60 -6.79
N ILE A 93 -5.50 7.41 -5.59
CA ILE A 93 -5.22 6.08 -5.03
C ILE A 93 -6.51 5.26 -4.88
N LYS A 94 -7.59 5.86 -4.40
CA LYS A 94 -8.90 5.20 -4.30
C LYS A 94 -9.35 4.71 -5.67
N ASP A 95 -9.39 5.59 -6.67
CA ASP A 95 -9.83 5.24 -8.01
C ASP A 95 -8.94 4.16 -8.64
N PHE A 96 -7.64 4.26 -8.42
CA PHE A 96 -6.68 3.24 -8.86
C PHE A 96 -6.96 1.88 -8.25
N ILE A 97 -7.23 1.80 -6.93
CA ILE A 97 -7.56 0.55 -6.24
C ILE A 97 -8.88 -0.02 -6.74
N GLU A 98 -9.89 0.82 -6.98
CA GLU A 98 -11.18 0.39 -7.52
C GLU A 98 -11.05 -0.21 -8.94
N GLU A 99 -10.18 0.36 -9.78
CA GLU A 99 -9.90 -0.19 -11.11
C GLU A 99 -9.13 -1.52 -11.03
N LEU A 100 -8.17 -1.64 -10.11
CA LEU A 100 -7.46 -2.89 -9.87
C LEU A 100 -8.40 -3.99 -9.37
N ASP A 101 -9.36 -3.65 -8.50
CA ASP A 101 -10.37 -4.60 -8.01
C ASP A 101 -11.27 -5.11 -9.14
N LYS A 102 -11.70 -4.23 -10.06
CA LYS A 102 -12.43 -4.62 -11.28
C LYS A 102 -11.62 -5.57 -12.15
N GLN A 103 -10.30 -5.40 -12.20
CA GLN A 103 -9.36 -6.28 -12.91
C GLN A 103 -9.01 -7.55 -12.11
N LYS A 104 -9.56 -7.71 -10.89
CA LYS A 104 -9.27 -8.80 -9.95
C LYS A 104 -7.79 -8.88 -9.53
N VAL A 105 -7.10 -7.76 -9.55
CA VAL A 105 -5.73 -7.64 -9.02
C VAL A 105 -5.79 -7.45 -7.53
N LYS A 106 -5.09 -8.28 -6.78
CA LYS A 106 -5.01 -8.15 -5.32
C LYS A 106 -4.26 -6.88 -4.94
N THR A 107 -4.85 -6.10 -4.03
CA THR A 107 -4.27 -4.86 -3.55
C THR A 107 -4.22 -4.85 -2.03
N LEU A 108 -3.06 -4.47 -1.48
CA LEU A 108 -2.87 -4.18 -0.08
C LEU A 108 -2.65 -2.67 0.07
N CYS A 109 -3.56 -1.96 0.73
CA CYS A 109 -3.43 -0.53 0.96
C CYS A 109 -3.13 -0.25 2.43
N ILE A 110 -2.09 0.52 2.68
CA ILE A 110 -1.65 0.96 4.01
C ILE A 110 -1.70 2.48 4.04
N LYS A 111 -2.36 3.05 5.03
CA LYS A 111 -2.32 4.48 5.28
C LYS A 111 -1.29 4.77 6.38
N ALA A 112 -0.21 5.46 6.03
CA ALA A 112 0.95 5.61 6.91
C ALA A 112 0.66 6.44 8.17
N ASP A 113 -0.25 7.42 8.10
CA ASP A 113 -0.67 8.23 9.25
C ASP A 113 -1.55 7.49 10.26
N SER A 114 -2.24 6.43 9.81
CA SER A 114 -3.15 5.63 10.65
C SER A 114 -2.45 4.48 11.39
N LEU A 115 -1.15 4.32 11.21
CA LEU A 115 -0.35 3.23 11.80
C LEU A 115 -0.14 3.31 13.31
N ASN A 116 -0.63 4.35 13.97
CA ASN A 116 -0.73 4.37 15.44
C ASN A 116 -1.61 3.24 16.01
N LEU A 117 -2.41 2.60 15.14
CA LEU A 117 -3.23 1.43 15.47
C LEU A 117 -2.45 0.10 15.35
N MET A 118 -1.24 0.14 14.80
CA MET A 118 -0.37 -1.02 14.83
C MET A 118 0.22 -1.10 16.24
N SER A 119 -0.49 -1.81 17.11
CA SER A 119 0.01 -2.21 18.42
C SER A 119 1.39 -2.88 18.24
N GLU A 120 2.18 -2.91 19.31
CA GLU A 120 3.52 -3.54 19.41
C GLU A 120 3.59 -4.98 18.84
N ASP A 121 2.44 -5.56 18.49
CA ASP A 121 2.28 -6.92 17.98
C ASP A 121 2.53 -7.08 16.49
N ILE A 122 2.61 -6.01 15.68
CA ILE A 122 2.88 -6.14 14.23
C ILE A 122 4.38 -6.17 13.99
N LYS A 123 4.93 -7.37 13.99
CA LYS A 123 6.32 -7.59 13.60
C LYS A 123 6.44 -7.56 12.08
N LEU A 124 7.55 -7.01 11.59
CA LEU A 124 7.85 -6.90 10.16
C LEU A 124 7.82 -8.25 9.44
N ASP A 125 8.32 -9.30 10.08
CA ASP A 125 8.32 -10.66 9.57
C ASP A 125 6.90 -11.20 9.31
N LYS A 126 5.96 -10.87 10.18
CA LYS A 126 4.54 -11.20 9.97
C LYS A 126 3.94 -10.45 8.79
N LEU A 127 4.24 -9.15 8.64
CA LEU A 127 3.77 -8.36 7.51
C LEU A 127 4.32 -8.86 6.17
N VAL A 128 5.62 -9.18 6.12
CA VAL A 128 6.25 -9.80 4.95
C VAL A 128 5.64 -11.16 4.65
N GLY A 129 5.44 -11.99 5.68
CA GLY A 129 4.78 -13.30 5.54
C GLY A 129 3.35 -13.18 5.00
N TYR A 130 2.62 -12.17 5.45
CA TYR A 130 1.26 -11.89 4.94
C TYR A 130 1.27 -11.47 3.47
N ILE A 131 2.20 -10.60 3.08
CA ILE A 131 2.37 -10.20 1.68
C ILE A 131 2.71 -11.39 0.80
N GLN A 132 3.60 -12.28 1.27
CA GLN A 132 3.93 -13.52 0.56
C GLN A 132 2.73 -14.46 0.44
N TYR A 133 1.90 -14.56 1.47
CA TYR A 133 0.66 -15.32 1.43
C TYR A 133 -0.34 -14.77 0.39
N LEU A 134 -0.57 -13.46 0.39
CA LEU A 134 -1.44 -12.82 -0.62
C LEU A 134 -0.93 -13.04 -2.04
N LYS A 135 0.38 -13.10 -2.21
CA LYS A 135 1.06 -13.31 -3.49
C LYS A 135 0.95 -14.75 -3.98
N ALA A 136 0.91 -15.74 -3.10
CA ALA A 136 1.01 -17.17 -3.46
C ALA A 136 -0.04 -17.61 -4.51
N ASP A 137 -1.22 -16.99 -4.50
CA ASP A 137 -2.32 -17.29 -5.43
C ASP A 137 -2.44 -16.27 -6.58
N GLN A 138 -1.53 -15.29 -6.68
CA GLN A 138 -1.67 -14.17 -7.61
C GLN A 138 -0.41 -14.00 -8.46
N ARG A 139 -0.61 -13.65 -9.74
CA ARG A 139 0.49 -13.28 -10.65
C ARG A 139 1.07 -11.91 -10.33
N LEU A 140 0.26 -11.02 -9.76
CA LEU A 140 0.61 -9.64 -9.44
C LEU A 140 -0.08 -9.25 -8.14
N LEU A 141 0.69 -8.64 -7.24
CA LEU A 141 0.22 -7.98 -6.04
C LEU A 141 0.58 -6.50 -6.10
N VAL A 142 -0.37 -5.62 -5.79
CA VAL A 142 -0.11 -4.19 -5.67
C VAL A 142 -0.13 -3.80 -4.19
N VAL A 143 0.96 -3.22 -3.71
CA VAL A 143 1.07 -2.67 -2.35
C VAL A 143 1.03 -1.15 -2.45
N VAL A 144 0.05 -0.53 -1.83
CA VAL A 144 -0.13 0.92 -1.81
C VAL A 144 0.16 1.44 -0.41
N ILE A 145 1.01 2.46 -0.30
CA ILE A 145 1.29 3.16 0.96
C ILE A 145 0.90 4.62 0.77
N ASP A 146 -0.25 4.99 1.33
CA ASP A 146 -0.74 6.37 1.25
C ASP A 146 -0.14 7.23 2.35
N GLN A 147 0.26 8.46 2.00
CA GLN A 147 0.81 9.49 2.90
C GLN A 147 2.08 9.04 3.64
N ILE A 148 3.06 8.49 2.90
CA ILE A 148 4.33 8.06 3.50
C ILE A 148 5.09 9.22 4.19
N ASP A 149 4.84 10.47 3.75
CA ASP A 149 5.37 11.69 4.35
C ASP A 149 4.90 11.90 5.81
N ALA A 150 3.77 11.34 6.20
CA ALA A 150 3.35 11.39 7.59
C ALA A 150 4.38 10.74 8.54
N LEU A 151 5.15 9.77 8.05
CA LEU A 151 6.22 9.13 8.82
C LEU A 151 7.39 10.08 9.09
N SER A 152 7.68 11.03 8.19
CA SER A 152 8.76 12.00 8.38
C SER A 152 8.42 13.04 9.45
N GLN A 153 7.14 13.39 9.60
CA GLN A 153 6.68 14.35 10.62
C GLN A 153 6.74 13.78 12.05
N TYR A 154 6.67 12.45 12.19
CA TYR A 154 6.83 11.76 13.48
C TYR A 154 8.30 11.51 13.88
N LEU A 155 9.27 12.03 13.10
CA LEU A 155 10.72 11.81 13.31
C LEU A 155 11.25 12.20 14.69
N SER A 156 10.55 13.04 15.43
CA SER A 156 10.98 13.42 16.79
C SER A 156 10.70 12.35 17.84
N ASN A 157 9.68 11.49 17.65
CA ASN A 157 9.20 10.58 18.68
C ASN A 157 9.17 9.08 18.32
N ASP A 158 9.26 8.70 17.03
CA ASP A 158 9.02 7.31 16.63
C ASP A 158 9.91 6.85 15.45
N ARG A 159 11.23 6.84 15.69
CA ARG A 159 12.23 6.40 14.71
C ARG A 159 12.00 4.96 14.24
N ASP A 160 11.34 4.14 15.05
CA ASP A 160 11.15 2.72 14.77
C ASP A 160 10.13 2.50 13.65
N LYS A 161 9.11 3.33 13.54
CA LYS A 161 8.11 3.24 12.45
C LYS A 161 8.71 3.49 11.07
N ILE A 162 9.54 4.53 10.94
CA ILE A 162 10.22 4.79 9.66
C ILE A 162 11.13 3.64 9.29
N ASN A 163 11.92 3.13 10.24
CA ASN A 163 12.80 2.00 9.98
C ASN A 163 12.01 0.75 9.55
N LEU A 164 10.82 0.53 10.12
CA LEU A 164 9.92 -0.54 9.71
C LEU A 164 9.53 -0.40 8.23
N PHE A 165 9.10 0.79 7.79
CA PHE A 165 8.73 1.02 6.39
C PHE A 165 9.91 0.98 5.44
N VAL A 166 11.05 1.53 5.84
CA VAL A 166 12.30 1.43 5.06
C VAL A 166 12.64 -0.04 4.81
N THR A 167 12.60 -0.84 5.87
CA THR A 167 12.90 -2.28 5.78
C THR A 167 11.85 -3.01 4.95
N LEU A 168 10.57 -2.73 5.16
CA LEU A 168 9.48 -3.30 4.37
C LEU A 168 9.65 -3.02 2.88
N LEU A 169 9.81 -1.74 2.51
CA LEU A 169 9.96 -1.34 1.12
C LEU A 169 11.23 -1.92 0.49
N SER A 170 12.34 -1.97 1.24
CA SER A 170 13.57 -2.59 0.76
C SER A 170 13.38 -4.07 0.47
N ASN A 171 12.70 -4.79 1.34
CA ASN A 171 12.38 -6.21 1.12
C ASN A 171 11.44 -6.40 -0.08
N LEU A 172 10.41 -5.55 -0.22
CA LEU A 172 9.46 -5.67 -1.32
C LEU A 172 10.04 -5.33 -2.68
N LYS A 173 11.09 -4.50 -2.75
CA LYS A 173 11.78 -4.18 -4.00
C LYS A 173 12.45 -5.38 -4.67
N GLU A 174 12.75 -6.42 -3.92
CA GLU A 174 13.34 -7.67 -4.44
C GLU A 174 12.35 -8.52 -5.29
N TYR A 175 11.05 -8.25 -5.18
CA TYR A 175 10.02 -9.06 -5.85
C TYR A 175 9.50 -8.38 -7.12
N LYS A 176 9.77 -8.99 -8.29
CA LYS A 176 9.34 -8.46 -9.60
C LYS A 176 7.82 -8.56 -9.86
N ASP A 177 7.14 -9.41 -9.16
CA ASP A 177 5.70 -9.65 -9.23
C ASP A 177 4.91 -8.86 -8.17
N ILE A 178 5.58 -7.96 -7.46
CA ILE A 178 4.96 -6.94 -6.60
C ILE A 178 5.14 -5.57 -7.24
N ARG A 179 4.08 -4.78 -7.27
CA ARG A 179 4.13 -3.35 -7.58
C ARG A 179 3.90 -2.57 -6.30
N ILE A 180 4.71 -1.56 -6.08
CA ILE A 180 4.61 -0.70 -4.90
C ILE A 180 4.26 0.70 -5.36
N VAL A 181 3.16 1.25 -4.85
CA VAL A 181 2.77 2.64 -5.08
C VAL A 181 2.82 3.37 -3.75
N VAL A 182 3.57 4.45 -3.67
CA VAL A 182 3.60 5.32 -2.49
C VAL A 182 3.08 6.70 -2.84
N SER A 183 2.25 7.30 -1.99
CA SER A 183 1.93 8.72 -2.12
C SER A 183 2.77 9.54 -1.15
N CYS A 184 3.23 10.70 -1.62
CA CYS A 184 4.07 11.61 -0.85
C CYS A 184 3.77 13.06 -1.22
N ARG A 185 3.99 13.99 -0.28
CA ARG A 185 4.02 15.40 -0.62
C ARG A 185 5.32 15.70 -1.36
N LYS A 186 5.23 16.53 -2.39
CA LYS A 186 6.39 16.92 -3.19
C LYS A 186 7.50 17.54 -2.32
N TYR A 187 7.13 18.45 -1.43
CA TYR A 187 8.05 19.10 -0.51
C TYR A 187 8.80 18.09 0.37
N ASP A 188 8.08 17.15 0.99
CA ASP A 188 8.71 16.17 1.89
C ASP A 188 9.64 15.23 1.12
N LEU A 189 9.29 14.85 -0.11
CA LEU A 189 10.17 14.06 -0.99
C LEU A 189 11.45 14.82 -1.38
N GLU A 190 11.37 16.14 -1.60
CA GLU A 190 12.51 16.97 -1.98
C GLU A 190 13.47 17.25 -0.81
N TYR A 191 12.98 17.30 0.42
CA TYR A 191 13.77 17.74 1.58
C TYR A 191 14.07 16.66 2.62
N ASP A 192 13.41 15.50 2.55
CA ASP A 192 13.70 14.36 3.44
C ASP A 192 14.64 13.36 2.76
N ASN A 193 15.88 13.31 3.21
CA ASN A 193 16.92 12.42 2.68
C ASN A 193 16.53 10.93 2.76
N LYS A 194 15.72 10.52 3.75
CA LYS A 194 15.29 9.13 3.88
C LYS A 194 14.24 8.78 2.83
N LEU A 195 13.26 9.69 2.61
CA LEU A 195 12.27 9.52 1.57
C LEU A 195 12.93 9.55 0.17
N GLN A 196 13.90 10.44 -0.04
CA GLN A 196 14.69 10.46 -1.28
C GLN A 196 15.40 9.12 -1.52
N SER A 197 16.07 8.59 -0.50
CA SER A 197 16.77 7.31 -0.59
C SER A 197 15.81 6.15 -0.86
N LEU A 198 14.64 6.13 -0.20
CA LEU A 198 13.59 5.15 -0.42
C LEU A 198 13.04 5.19 -1.83
N CYS A 199 12.82 6.37 -2.36
CA CYS A 199 12.19 6.60 -3.66
C CYS A 199 13.22 6.73 -4.79
N HIS A 200 14.50 6.50 -4.50
CA HIS A 200 15.55 6.50 -5.51
C HIS A 200 15.25 5.45 -6.62
N ASN A 201 15.36 5.87 -7.86
CA ASN A 201 15.03 5.06 -9.05
C ASN A 201 13.54 4.67 -9.18
N ALA A 202 12.65 5.22 -8.36
CA ALA A 202 11.23 5.00 -8.53
C ALA A 202 10.67 5.72 -9.76
N LYS A 203 9.65 5.14 -10.39
CA LYS A 203 8.80 5.88 -11.33
C LYS A 203 8.11 7.01 -10.57
N GLN A 204 8.22 8.23 -11.09
CA GLN A 204 7.56 9.38 -10.47
C GLN A 204 6.37 9.83 -11.31
N ILE A 205 5.23 10.05 -10.66
CA ILE A 205 4.02 10.62 -11.23
C ILE A 205 3.68 11.85 -10.40
N GLU A 206 3.63 13.01 -11.04
CA GLU A 206 3.32 14.27 -10.37
C GLU A 206 1.84 14.61 -10.56
N LEU A 207 1.12 14.73 -9.45
CA LEU A 207 -0.28 15.16 -9.43
C LEU A 207 -0.35 16.68 -9.21
N GLY A 208 -0.80 17.40 -10.22
CA GLY A 208 -1.04 18.84 -10.18
C GLY A 208 -2.42 19.19 -9.60
N TYR A 209 -2.70 20.48 -9.52
CA TYR A 209 -4.06 20.97 -9.24
C TYR A 209 -5.00 20.64 -10.40
N LEU A 210 -6.31 20.64 -10.11
CA LEU A 210 -7.32 20.57 -11.17
C LEU A 210 -7.19 21.76 -12.12
N SER A 211 -7.32 21.51 -13.40
CA SER A 211 -7.38 22.56 -14.40
C SER A 211 -8.66 23.39 -14.24
N GLU A 212 -8.67 24.61 -14.76
CA GLU A 212 -9.86 25.47 -14.71
C GLU A 212 -11.08 24.79 -15.36
N GLU A 213 -10.86 24.03 -16.43
CA GLU A 213 -11.92 23.27 -17.11
C GLU A 213 -12.49 22.17 -16.23
N GLU A 214 -11.62 21.39 -15.54
CA GLU A 214 -12.03 20.35 -14.60
C GLU A 214 -12.81 20.94 -13.42
N VAL A 215 -12.35 22.08 -12.87
CA VAL A 215 -13.05 22.79 -11.80
C VAL A 215 -14.43 23.25 -12.30
N ARG A 216 -14.52 23.84 -13.48
CA ARG A 216 -15.83 24.29 -14.06
C ARG A 216 -16.77 23.11 -14.27
N LYS A 217 -16.28 21.97 -14.75
CA LYS A 217 -17.09 20.75 -14.90
C LYS A 217 -17.65 20.30 -13.55
N THR A 218 -16.83 20.27 -12.50
CA THR A 218 -17.27 19.89 -11.16
C THR A 218 -18.35 20.83 -10.62
N VAL A 219 -18.14 22.15 -10.76
CA VAL A 219 -19.10 23.15 -10.27
C VAL A 219 -20.44 23.06 -11.01
N ASN A 220 -20.43 22.73 -12.29
CA ASN A 220 -21.66 22.59 -13.08
C ASN A 220 -22.40 21.26 -12.82
N MET A 221 -21.76 20.29 -12.16
CA MET A 221 -22.36 19.01 -11.76
C MET A 221 -23.02 19.08 -10.37
N LEU A 222 -22.66 20.10 -9.57
CA LEU A 222 -23.26 20.38 -8.25
C LEU A 222 -24.54 21.22 -8.36
#